data_0830f298d62bdb8fa093ace14e48e629
#
_entry.id   0830f298d62bdb8fa093ace14e48e629
#
_cell.length_a   1.000
_cell.length_b   1.000
_cell.length_c   1.000
_cell.angle_alpha   90.00
_cell.angle_beta   90.00
_cell.angle_gamma   90.00
#
_symmetry.space_group_name_H-M   'P 1'
#
loop_
_entity.id
_entity.type
_entity.pdbx_description
1 polymer ?
#
loop_
_entity_poly.entity_id
_entity_poly.type
_entity_poly.pdbx_seq_one_letter_code
_entity_poly.pdbx_strand_id
1 'polypeptide(L)'
;MKRDFDLPALPLVEHLEHEGQTIAVVVRHNYRKDGIEFFTPGHFSQQIGYMNRPQGYVIAPHVHTPVAREVHYTNEVLFIKSGRLRVDFYTNDQAYLESTVLEAGDVVLLSHGGHGFEMLAPTEIIEVKQGPYAGDRDKRRFDGVAADQVKLRHAEPPPLREAQDLLAALRNGGAL
;
A
#
# COMPACT_ATOMS: atom_id res chain seq x y z
N MET A 1 26.22 3.54 1.45
CA MET A 1 25.29 2.44 1.17
C MET A 1 24.98 1.75 2.49
N LYS A 2 23.79 1.98 3.10
CA LYS A 2 23.36 1.23 4.28
C LYS A 2 23.19 -0.22 3.84
N ARG A 3 23.72 -1.16 4.62
CA ARG A 3 23.50 -2.59 4.35
C ARG A 3 22.06 -2.93 4.71
N ASP A 4 21.43 -3.89 4.05
CA ASP A 4 20.04 -4.31 4.29
C ASP A 4 19.74 -4.65 5.76
N PHE A 5 20.77 -4.95 6.56
CA PHE A 5 20.67 -5.18 8.00
C PHE A 5 20.42 -3.94 8.87
N ASP A 6 20.55 -2.73 8.30
CA ASP A 6 20.36 -1.46 9.01
C ASP A 6 18.96 -0.86 8.78
N LEU A 7 18.14 -1.49 7.94
CA LEU A 7 16.78 -1.03 7.70
C LEU A 7 15.83 -1.50 8.81
N PRO A 8 14.84 -0.68 9.20
CA PRO A 8 13.86 -1.07 10.19
C PRO A 8 13.02 -2.26 9.70
N ALA A 9 12.52 -3.06 10.65
CA ALA A 9 11.60 -4.15 10.34
C ALA A 9 10.33 -3.62 9.66
N LEU A 10 9.78 -4.41 8.73
CA LEU A 10 8.59 -4.07 7.99
C LEU A 10 7.36 -4.03 8.92
N PRO A 11 6.70 -2.87 9.13
CA PRO A 11 5.50 -2.80 9.95
C PRO A 11 4.29 -3.38 9.18
N LEU A 12 3.29 -3.86 9.93
CA LEU A 12 2.06 -4.40 9.36
C LEU A 12 1.13 -3.31 8.79
N VAL A 13 1.23 -2.11 9.32
CA VAL A 13 0.58 -0.89 8.79
C VAL A 13 1.62 0.21 8.74
N GLU A 14 1.73 0.85 7.58
CA GLU A 14 2.65 1.97 7.39
C GLU A 14 1.87 3.24 7.07
N HIS A 15 2.26 4.32 7.73
CA HIS A 15 1.86 5.68 7.36
C HIS A 15 3.10 6.39 6.82
N LEU A 16 3.06 6.74 5.55
CA LEU A 16 4.07 7.60 4.95
C LEU A 16 3.55 9.03 5.00
N GLU A 17 4.26 9.88 5.73
CA GLU A 17 3.91 11.27 5.92
C GLU A 17 5.05 12.18 5.47
N HIS A 18 4.70 13.32 4.91
CA HIS A 18 5.63 14.37 4.55
C HIS A 18 5.00 15.74 4.84
N GLU A 19 5.71 16.58 5.62
CA GLU A 19 5.24 17.93 6.02
C GLU A 19 3.82 17.96 6.60
N GLY A 20 3.48 16.95 7.42
CA GLY A 20 2.19 16.83 8.09
C GLY A 20 1.05 16.32 7.18
N GLN A 21 1.36 15.89 5.96
CA GLN A 21 0.40 15.30 5.04
C GLN A 21 0.66 13.80 4.87
N THR A 22 -0.39 13.01 4.89
CA THR A 22 -0.31 11.59 4.58
C THR A 22 -0.15 11.42 3.08
N ILE A 23 0.99 10.88 2.66
CA ILE A 23 1.29 10.54 1.27
C ILE A 23 0.66 9.20 0.91
N ALA A 24 0.85 8.20 1.78
CA ALA A 24 0.32 6.87 1.58
C ALA A 24 0.05 6.14 2.90
N VAL A 25 -0.87 5.17 2.83
CA VAL A 25 -1.11 4.19 3.90
C VAL A 25 -1.00 2.80 3.30
N VAL A 26 -0.10 1.97 3.83
CA VAL A 26 0.06 0.57 3.41
C VAL A 26 -0.48 -0.35 4.50
N VAL A 27 -1.30 -1.32 4.12
CA VAL A 27 -1.78 -2.39 4.99
C VAL A 27 -1.26 -3.70 4.43
N ARG A 28 -0.45 -4.40 5.21
CA ARG A 28 0.20 -5.64 4.80
C ARG A 28 -0.77 -6.83 4.82
N HIS A 29 -0.59 -7.75 3.89
CA HIS A 29 -1.43 -8.94 3.72
C HIS A 29 -1.58 -9.79 5.00
N ASN A 30 -0.59 -9.74 5.88
CA ASN A 30 -0.56 -10.49 7.15
C ASN A 30 -1.08 -9.69 8.35
N TYR A 31 -1.58 -8.45 8.14
CA TYR A 31 -2.25 -7.69 9.20
C TYR A 31 -3.48 -8.45 9.72
N ARG A 32 -3.60 -8.55 11.03
CA ARG A 32 -4.75 -9.20 11.71
C ARG A 32 -5.13 -8.43 12.97
N LYS A 33 -6.43 -8.16 13.09
CA LYS A 33 -7.05 -7.60 14.29
C LYS A 33 -8.52 -8.01 14.32
N ASP A 34 -9.06 -8.30 15.50
CA ASP A 34 -10.49 -8.54 15.64
C ASP A 34 -11.26 -7.22 15.56
N GLY A 35 -12.46 -7.28 14.96
CA GLY A 35 -13.33 -6.13 14.85
C GLY A 35 -13.14 -5.33 13.56
N ILE A 36 -13.17 -4.01 13.67
CA ILE A 36 -12.96 -3.06 12.58
C ILE A 36 -11.94 -2.00 13.00
N GLU A 37 -11.09 -1.60 12.07
CA GLU A 37 -10.15 -0.50 12.24
C GLU A 37 -10.04 0.29 10.95
N PHE A 38 -10.07 1.63 11.07
CA PHE A 38 -9.79 2.54 9.96
C PHE A 38 -8.40 3.14 10.15
N PHE A 39 -7.63 3.14 9.09
CA PHE A 39 -6.23 3.61 9.11
C PHE A 39 -6.06 5.04 8.63
N THR A 40 -7.11 5.62 8.07
CA THR A 40 -7.11 6.99 7.55
C THR A 40 -7.81 7.94 8.51
N PRO A 41 -7.39 9.22 8.58
CA PRO A 41 -8.11 10.26 9.31
C PRO A 41 -9.57 10.38 8.86
N GLY A 42 -10.48 10.68 9.80
CA GLY A 42 -11.92 10.72 9.53
C GLY A 42 -12.36 11.75 8.51
N HIS A 43 -11.52 12.73 8.20
CA HIS A 43 -11.80 13.78 7.20
C HIS A 43 -11.39 13.40 5.77
N PHE A 44 -10.71 12.26 5.56
CA PHE A 44 -10.34 11.82 4.21
C PHE A 44 -11.58 11.50 3.40
N SER A 45 -11.57 11.94 2.13
CA SER A 45 -12.64 11.66 1.17
C SER A 45 -12.72 10.18 0.79
N GLN A 46 -11.59 9.47 0.87
CA GLN A 46 -11.48 8.03 0.70
C GLN A 46 -10.81 7.44 1.93
N GLN A 47 -11.47 6.47 2.56
CA GLN A 47 -10.98 5.82 3.77
C GLN A 47 -10.62 4.37 3.49
N ILE A 48 -9.53 3.92 4.10
CA ILE A 48 -9.15 2.52 4.11
C ILE A 48 -9.34 1.95 5.52
N GLY A 49 -10.03 0.82 5.59
CA GLY A 49 -10.28 0.11 6.84
C GLY A 49 -10.13 -1.40 6.65
N TYR A 50 -9.84 -2.05 7.75
CA TYR A 50 -9.77 -3.50 7.87
C TYR A 50 -10.92 -4.01 8.73
N MET A 51 -11.52 -5.12 8.33
CA MET A 51 -12.59 -5.75 9.09
C MET A 51 -12.35 -7.26 9.20
N ASN A 52 -12.40 -7.78 10.43
CA ASN A 52 -12.37 -9.19 10.73
C ASN A 52 -13.55 -9.52 11.66
N ARG A 53 -14.43 -10.40 11.21
CA ARG A 53 -15.63 -10.81 11.94
C ARG A 53 -15.73 -12.33 11.97
N PRO A 54 -16.22 -12.93 13.06
CA PRO A 54 -16.41 -14.37 13.13
C PRO A 54 -17.54 -14.83 12.20
N GLN A 55 -17.57 -16.12 11.91
CA GLN A 55 -18.68 -16.74 11.20
C GLN A 55 -20.01 -16.46 11.90
N GLY A 56 -21.04 -16.13 11.13
CA GLY A 56 -22.39 -15.83 11.64
C GLY A 56 -22.59 -14.39 12.11
N TYR A 57 -21.54 -13.56 12.13
CA TYR A 57 -21.71 -12.13 12.41
C TYR A 57 -22.50 -11.46 11.30
N VAL A 58 -23.54 -10.71 11.65
CA VAL A 58 -24.42 -10.02 10.71
C VAL A 58 -24.19 -8.51 10.79
N ILE A 59 -23.88 -7.89 9.65
CA ILE A 59 -23.94 -6.44 9.50
C ILE A 59 -25.33 -6.13 9.00
N ALA A 60 -26.12 -5.37 9.76
CA ALA A 60 -27.46 -5.00 9.38
C ALA A 60 -27.48 -4.26 8.03
N PRO A 61 -28.40 -4.58 7.13
CA PRO A 61 -28.56 -3.82 5.89
C PRO A 61 -28.76 -2.35 6.19
N HIS A 62 -28.09 -1.49 5.43
CA HIS A 62 -28.17 -0.04 5.60
C HIS A 62 -27.97 0.68 4.27
N VAL A 63 -28.40 1.91 4.22
CA VAL A 63 -28.16 2.84 3.12
C VAL A 63 -27.32 4.02 3.62
N HIS A 64 -26.43 4.51 2.78
CA HIS A 64 -25.72 5.74 3.07
C HIS A 64 -26.54 6.93 2.62
N THR A 65 -26.78 7.88 3.52
CA THR A 65 -27.46 9.13 3.18
C THR A 65 -26.54 10.04 2.37
N PRO A 66 -27.08 10.86 1.45
CA PRO A 66 -26.27 11.81 0.69
C PRO A 66 -25.56 12.79 1.63
N VAL A 67 -24.25 12.91 1.49
CA VAL A 67 -23.41 13.88 2.20
C VAL A 67 -22.51 14.55 1.17
N ALA A 68 -22.51 15.89 1.16
CA ALA A 68 -21.59 16.65 0.32
C ALA A 68 -20.14 16.35 0.70
N ARG A 69 -19.31 16.04 -0.28
CA ARG A 69 -17.87 15.82 -0.13
C ARG A 69 -17.12 16.61 -1.18
N GLU A 70 -16.02 17.22 -0.77
CA GLU A 70 -15.12 17.90 -1.68
C GLU A 70 -13.84 17.07 -1.83
N VAL A 71 -13.43 16.83 -3.08
CA VAL A 71 -12.26 16.05 -3.41
C VAL A 71 -11.36 16.87 -4.32
N HIS A 72 -10.16 17.20 -3.85
CA HIS A 72 -9.21 18.03 -4.59
C HIS A 72 -8.14 17.21 -5.31
N TYR A 73 -7.83 16.02 -4.80
CA TYR A 73 -6.82 15.12 -5.33
C TYR A 73 -7.44 13.76 -5.63
N THR A 74 -6.99 13.15 -6.71
CA THR A 74 -7.35 11.77 -7.00
C THR A 74 -6.62 10.86 -6.03
N ASN A 75 -7.38 10.20 -5.14
CA ASN A 75 -6.83 9.15 -4.31
C ASN A 75 -6.96 7.81 -5.05
N GLU A 76 -5.96 6.96 -4.94
CA GLU A 76 -5.93 5.63 -5.55
C GLU A 76 -5.73 4.59 -4.46
N VAL A 77 -6.57 3.54 -4.45
CA VAL A 77 -6.33 2.33 -3.63
C VAL A 77 -5.93 1.22 -4.57
N LEU A 78 -4.76 0.64 -4.31
CA LEU A 78 -4.26 -0.52 -5.05
C LEU A 78 -4.31 -1.74 -4.15
N PHE A 79 -4.97 -2.78 -4.64
CA PHE A 79 -4.91 -4.12 -4.07
C PHE A 79 -3.98 -4.97 -4.93
N ILE A 80 -2.90 -5.48 -4.35
CA ILE A 80 -1.93 -6.32 -5.05
C ILE A 80 -2.48 -7.74 -5.09
N LYS A 81 -3.03 -8.13 -6.24
CA LYS A 81 -3.66 -9.44 -6.41
C LYS A 81 -2.64 -10.56 -6.52
N SER A 82 -1.54 -10.31 -7.24
CA SER A 82 -0.41 -11.23 -7.40
C SER A 82 0.85 -10.49 -7.75
N GLY A 83 2.01 -11.13 -7.55
CA GLY A 83 3.31 -10.59 -7.91
C GLY A 83 3.93 -9.70 -6.83
N ARG A 84 4.82 -8.82 -7.27
CA ARG A 84 5.64 -7.96 -6.42
C ARG A 84 6.01 -6.69 -7.14
N LEU A 85 5.88 -5.55 -6.48
CA LEU A 85 6.24 -4.25 -7.06
C LEU A 85 6.88 -3.34 -6.03
N ARG A 86 7.70 -2.41 -6.51
CA ARG A 86 8.18 -1.27 -5.74
C ARG A 86 7.28 -0.08 -6.02
N VAL A 87 6.91 0.64 -4.97
CA VAL A 87 6.24 1.95 -5.06
C VAL A 87 7.24 3.02 -4.69
N ASP A 88 7.41 4.00 -5.56
CA ASP A 88 8.26 5.17 -5.35
C ASP A 88 7.37 6.37 -5.02
N PHE A 89 7.66 7.10 -3.94
CA PHE A 89 6.87 8.22 -3.47
C PHE A 89 7.58 9.54 -3.72
N TYR A 90 6.80 10.56 -4.09
CA TYR A 90 7.28 11.89 -4.42
C TYR A 90 6.39 12.97 -3.80
N THR A 91 6.94 14.14 -3.59
CA THR A 91 6.15 15.33 -3.27
C THR A 91 5.33 15.79 -4.48
N ASN A 92 4.41 16.74 -4.29
CA ASN A 92 3.69 17.38 -5.41
C ASN A 92 4.63 18.11 -6.39
N ASP A 93 5.79 18.56 -5.89
CA ASP A 93 6.83 19.19 -6.70
C ASP A 93 7.80 18.18 -7.34
N GLN A 94 7.43 16.88 -7.31
CA GLN A 94 8.17 15.77 -7.93
C GLN A 94 9.52 15.45 -7.27
N ALA A 95 9.78 15.95 -6.06
CA ALA A 95 10.96 15.53 -5.30
C ALA A 95 10.77 14.11 -4.77
N TYR A 96 11.74 13.23 -5.04
CA TYR A 96 11.72 11.85 -4.54
C TYR A 96 11.86 11.81 -3.01
N LEU A 97 11.04 11.02 -2.36
CA LEU A 97 11.05 10.80 -0.92
C LEU A 97 11.74 9.47 -0.58
N GLU A 98 11.05 8.39 -0.79
CA GLU A 98 11.48 7.02 -0.48
C GLU A 98 10.61 6.01 -1.23
N SER A 99 10.93 4.71 -1.08
CA SER A 99 10.21 3.62 -1.72
C SER A 99 9.85 2.52 -0.73
N THR A 100 8.79 1.78 -1.04
CA THR A 100 8.43 0.54 -0.35
C THR A 100 8.14 -0.57 -1.34
N VAL A 101 8.33 -1.82 -0.92
CA VAL A 101 7.99 -3.00 -1.74
C VAL A 101 6.67 -3.57 -1.24
N LEU A 102 5.78 -3.85 -2.17
CA LEU A 102 4.47 -4.48 -1.93
C LEU A 102 4.43 -5.86 -2.56
N GLU A 103 3.68 -6.75 -1.93
CA GLU A 103 3.48 -8.13 -2.35
C GLU A 103 2.00 -8.50 -2.45
N ALA A 104 1.73 -9.67 -3.01
CA ALA A 104 0.36 -10.18 -3.14
C ALA A 104 -0.39 -10.14 -1.80
N GLY A 105 -1.59 -9.54 -1.80
CA GLY A 105 -2.44 -9.34 -0.65
C GLY A 105 -2.21 -8.03 0.11
N ASP A 106 -1.13 -7.29 -0.18
CA ASP A 106 -0.93 -5.95 0.36
C ASP A 106 -1.91 -4.96 -0.28
N VAL A 107 -2.28 -3.94 0.47
CA VAL A 107 -3.13 -2.83 0.01
C VAL A 107 -2.42 -1.52 0.28
N VAL A 108 -2.43 -0.60 -0.68
CA VAL A 108 -1.94 0.76 -0.50
C VAL A 108 -2.99 1.78 -0.90
N LEU A 109 -3.20 2.77 -0.05
CA LEU A 109 -3.88 4.01 -0.38
C LEU A 109 -2.82 5.07 -0.70
N LEU A 110 -2.92 5.68 -1.87
CA LEU A 110 -2.14 6.84 -2.33
C LEU A 110 -3.04 8.07 -2.23
N SER A 111 -2.73 8.98 -1.32
CA SER A 111 -3.64 10.08 -0.97
C SER A 111 -3.11 11.46 -1.34
N HIS A 112 -1.80 11.64 -1.40
CA HIS A 112 -1.17 12.91 -1.71
C HIS A 112 0.21 12.72 -2.37
N GLY A 113 0.71 13.75 -3.06
CA GLY A 113 2.01 13.66 -3.74
C GLY A 113 1.99 12.85 -5.02
N GLY A 114 3.17 12.61 -5.57
CA GLY A 114 3.39 11.78 -6.74
C GLY A 114 3.76 10.35 -6.36
N HIS A 115 3.53 9.43 -7.28
CA HIS A 115 3.94 8.04 -7.13
C HIS A 115 4.36 7.42 -8.46
N GLY A 116 5.20 6.41 -8.38
CA GLY A 116 5.62 5.57 -9.50
C GLY A 116 5.69 4.12 -9.10
N PHE A 117 5.70 3.21 -10.07
CA PHE A 117 5.75 1.78 -9.84
C PHE A 117 6.82 1.12 -10.70
N GLU A 118 7.55 0.19 -10.09
CA GLU A 118 8.39 -0.77 -10.82
C GLU A 118 7.95 -2.19 -10.48
N MET A 119 7.62 -2.98 -11.51
CA MET A 119 7.24 -4.38 -11.34
C MET A 119 8.49 -5.22 -11.13
N LEU A 120 8.67 -5.75 -9.91
CA LEU A 120 9.80 -6.61 -9.54
C LEU A 120 9.56 -8.08 -9.92
N ALA A 121 8.30 -8.42 -10.20
CA ALA A 121 7.84 -9.70 -10.75
C ALA A 121 6.59 -9.45 -11.61
N PRO A 122 6.11 -10.42 -12.41
CA PRO A 122 4.80 -10.30 -13.05
C PRO A 122 3.71 -10.01 -12.01
N THR A 123 2.99 -8.90 -12.17
CA THR A 123 2.10 -8.36 -11.12
C THR A 123 0.72 -8.05 -11.68
N GLU A 124 -0.32 -8.46 -10.94
CA GLU A 124 -1.71 -8.07 -11.18
C GLU A 124 -2.19 -7.16 -10.04
N ILE A 125 -2.83 -6.05 -10.40
CA ILE A 125 -3.30 -5.04 -9.45
C ILE A 125 -4.77 -4.74 -9.73
N ILE A 126 -5.57 -4.59 -8.67
CA ILE A 126 -6.90 -3.96 -8.75
C ILE A 126 -6.77 -2.55 -8.22
N GLU A 127 -7.15 -1.57 -9.04
CA GLU A 127 -7.13 -0.15 -8.69
C GLU A 127 -8.56 0.36 -8.47
N VAL A 128 -8.74 1.12 -7.41
CA VAL A 128 -9.97 1.89 -7.12
C VAL A 128 -9.56 3.35 -6.95
N LYS A 129 -10.15 4.25 -7.72
CA LYS A 129 -9.89 5.68 -7.64
C LYS A 129 -11.13 6.53 -7.83
N GLN A 130 -11.03 7.81 -7.48
CA GLN A 130 -12.11 8.74 -7.78
C GLN A 130 -12.33 8.88 -9.29
N GLY A 131 -13.60 8.91 -9.66
CA GLY A 131 -14.10 9.37 -10.95
C GLY A 131 -14.70 10.78 -10.85
N PRO A 132 -15.19 11.34 -11.97
CA PRO A 132 -15.15 10.78 -13.33
C PRO A 132 -13.74 10.79 -13.94
N TYR A 133 -13.50 9.93 -14.92
CA TYR A 133 -12.23 9.90 -15.64
C TYR A 133 -11.96 11.21 -16.38
N ALA A 134 -10.87 11.88 -16.05
CA ALA A 134 -10.51 13.19 -16.58
C ALA A 134 -9.46 13.14 -17.73
N GLY A 135 -9.02 11.94 -18.11
CA GLY A 135 -7.99 11.75 -19.14
C GLY A 135 -6.61 12.25 -18.70
N ASP A 136 -5.84 12.76 -19.66
CA ASP A 136 -4.48 13.24 -19.39
C ASP A 136 -4.42 14.53 -18.55
N ARG A 137 -5.54 15.18 -18.30
CA ARG A 137 -5.62 16.35 -17.40
C ARG A 137 -5.45 16.02 -15.93
N ASP A 138 -5.65 14.74 -15.56
CA ASP A 138 -5.54 14.24 -14.21
C ASP A 138 -4.10 13.92 -13.78
N LYS A 139 -3.17 13.83 -14.74
CA LYS A 139 -1.80 13.36 -14.50
C LYS A 139 -0.77 14.24 -15.19
N ARG A 140 0.31 14.54 -14.49
CA ARG A 140 1.55 15.09 -15.06
C ARG A 140 2.67 14.07 -14.86
N ARG A 141 3.16 13.48 -15.95
CA ARG A 141 4.28 12.54 -15.94
C ARG A 141 5.61 13.27 -15.77
N PHE A 142 6.55 12.65 -15.09
CA PHE A 142 7.91 13.14 -14.87
C PHE A 142 8.89 11.95 -14.78
N ASP A 143 10.20 12.24 -14.82
CA ASP A 143 11.23 11.22 -14.71
C ASP A 143 11.30 10.68 -13.28
N GLY A 144 11.27 9.34 -13.14
CA GLY A 144 11.34 8.66 -11.85
C GLY A 144 12.75 8.66 -11.25
N VAL A 145 12.85 8.20 -10.02
CA VAL A 145 14.13 7.99 -9.33
C VAL A 145 15.00 6.97 -10.08
N ALA A 146 16.30 7.29 -10.24
CA ALA A 146 17.26 6.35 -10.82
C ALA A 146 17.46 5.13 -9.89
N ALA A 147 17.68 3.95 -10.47
CA ALA A 147 17.76 2.69 -9.71
C ALA A 147 18.82 2.72 -8.60
N ASP A 148 19.95 3.40 -8.81
CA ASP A 148 21.05 3.55 -7.85
C ASP A 148 20.77 4.59 -6.74
N GLN A 149 19.67 5.35 -6.87
CA GLN A 149 19.24 6.36 -5.91
C GLN A 149 18.01 5.93 -5.08
N VAL A 150 17.49 4.75 -5.34
CA VAL A 150 16.36 4.19 -4.58
C VAL A 150 16.70 4.07 -3.11
N LYS A 151 15.81 4.57 -2.26
CA LYS A 151 15.91 4.49 -0.79
C LYS A 151 14.74 3.68 -0.27
N LEU A 152 14.97 2.43 0.06
CA LEU A 152 13.95 1.60 0.69
C LEU A 152 13.68 2.08 2.12
N ARG A 153 12.41 2.21 2.44
CA ARG A 153 11.92 2.60 3.76
C ARG A 153 12.15 1.48 4.80
N HIS A 154 11.95 0.25 4.37
CA HIS A 154 12.09 -0.96 5.19
C HIS A 154 12.88 -2.02 4.43
N ALA A 155 13.38 -3.02 5.15
CA ALA A 155 13.94 -4.20 4.53
C ALA A 155 12.90 -4.84 3.59
N GLU A 156 13.36 -5.31 2.44
CA GLU A 156 12.46 -6.02 1.52
C GLU A 156 11.89 -7.26 2.21
N PRO A 157 10.57 -7.49 2.13
CA PRO A 157 10.01 -8.73 2.60
C PRO A 157 10.59 -9.90 1.76
N PRO A 158 10.85 -11.07 2.35
CA PRO A 158 11.25 -12.23 1.57
C PRO A 158 10.13 -12.59 0.60
N PRO A 159 10.42 -13.02 -0.63
CA PRO A 159 9.41 -13.42 -1.58
C PRO A 159 8.44 -14.44 -0.97
N LEU A 160 7.13 -14.25 -1.16
CA LEU A 160 6.10 -15.13 -0.58
C LEU A 160 6.33 -16.62 -0.90
N ARG A 161 6.89 -16.91 -2.05
CA ARG A 161 7.23 -18.28 -2.46
C ARG A 161 8.29 -18.91 -1.54
N GLU A 162 9.33 -18.16 -1.18
CA GLU A 162 10.35 -18.62 -0.23
C GLU A 162 9.78 -18.82 1.17
N ALA A 163 8.89 -17.93 1.60
CA ALA A 163 8.20 -18.07 2.89
C ALA A 163 7.28 -19.31 2.93
N GLN A 164 6.60 -19.62 1.83
CA GLN A 164 5.77 -20.82 1.71
C GLN A 164 6.64 -22.10 1.69
N ASP A 165 7.78 -22.07 0.99
CA ASP A 165 8.73 -23.18 0.93
C ASP A 165 9.37 -23.41 2.32
N LEU A 166 9.70 -22.35 3.04
CA LEU A 166 10.20 -22.43 4.43
C LEU A 166 9.16 -23.04 5.37
N LEU A 167 7.91 -22.60 5.28
CA LEU A 167 6.79 -23.15 6.07
C LEU A 167 6.52 -24.62 5.71
N ALA A 168 6.62 -25.00 4.45
CA ALA A 168 6.49 -26.37 4.00
C ALA A 168 7.63 -27.25 4.54
N ALA A 169 8.87 -26.75 4.52
CA ALA A 169 10.04 -27.42 5.07
C ALA A 169 9.93 -27.64 6.59
N LEU A 170 9.48 -26.62 7.33
CA LEU A 170 9.25 -26.71 8.77
C LEU A 170 8.14 -27.72 9.13
N ARG A 171 7.05 -27.79 8.34
CA ARG A 171 5.95 -28.75 8.53
C ARG A 171 6.38 -30.19 8.25
N ASN A 172 7.35 -30.38 7.35
CA ASN A 172 7.86 -31.69 6.96
C ASN A 172 9.04 -32.18 7.83
N GLY A 173 9.35 -31.51 8.95
CA GLY A 173 10.37 -31.94 9.91
C GLY A 173 11.81 -31.78 9.41
N GLY A 174 12.04 -30.96 8.43
CA GLY A 174 13.39 -30.58 7.99
C GLY A 174 14.05 -29.71 9.06
N ALA A 175 15.16 -30.17 9.63
CA ALA A 175 16.06 -29.32 10.43
C ALA A 175 16.71 -28.30 9.48
N LEU A 176 16.79 -27.04 9.92
CA LEU A 176 17.56 -25.98 9.28
C LEU A 176 19.06 -26.28 9.37
#